data_dcf8123f422a849bd9f3dd2f3c52e217
#
_entry.id   dcf8123f422a849bd9f3dd2f3c52e217
#
_cell.length_a   1.000
_cell.length_b   1.000
_cell.length_c   1.000
_cell.angle_alpha   90.00
_cell.angle_beta   90.00
_cell.angle_gamma   90.00
#
_symmetry.space_group_name_H-M   'P 1'
#
loop_
_entity.id
_entity.type
_entity.pdbx_description
1 polymer ?
#
loop_
_entity_poly.entity_id
_entity_poly.type
_entity_poly.pdbx_seq_one_letter_code
_entity_poly.pdbx_strand_id
1 'polypeptide(L)'
;MYDKQEVCCFIGHRRVGEKETLKLRIYSVTEKLINSGMHVFLFGDHSEFNDMCYEAVTELKSFYPQIVRVLYRKDYPKADAYTLQFYLDEFDDCICPDGVGYAGVAAYVERNRAMIAQSSVCVFYYDTDYRAISRRYVKNRIITRETKSGTKLAYDFA
;
A
#
# COMPACT_ATOMS: atom_id res chain seq x y z
N MET A 1 16.14 0.69 -9.85
CA MET A 1 15.43 -0.45 -9.21
C MET A 1 16.05 -0.66 -7.83
N TYR A 2 15.24 -0.87 -6.81
CA TYR A 2 15.71 -1.06 -5.43
C TYR A 2 16.15 -2.52 -5.20
N ASP A 3 17.12 -2.72 -4.29
CA ASP A 3 17.48 -4.08 -3.86
C ASP A 3 16.31 -4.66 -3.04
N LYS A 4 15.78 -5.78 -3.50
CA LYS A 4 14.62 -6.44 -2.88
C LYS A 4 14.85 -6.72 -1.38
N GLN A 5 16.09 -7.00 -0.98
CA GLN A 5 16.44 -7.31 0.41
C GLN A 5 16.20 -6.14 1.37
N GLU A 6 16.17 -4.92 0.84
CA GLU A 6 16.01 -3.69 1.60
C GLU A 6 14.60 -3.12 1.53
N VAL A 7 13.67 -3.84 0.85
CA VAL A 7 12.32 -3.37 0.53
C VAL A 7 11.28 -4.03 1.42
N CYS A 8 10.43 -3.20 2.01
CA CYS A 8 9.23 -3.60 2.75
C CYS A 8 7.99 -2.97 2.13
N CYS A 9 6.88 -3.69 2.03
CA CYS A 9 5.60 -3.13 1.63
C CYS A 9 4.55 -3.21 2.74
N PHE A 10 3.62 -2.26 2.74
CA PHE A 10 2.47 -2.20 3.63
C PHE A 10 1.18 -2.45 2.87
N ILE A 11 0.38 -3.40 3.33
CA ILE A 11 -0.91 -3.74 2.74
C ILE A 11 -1.93 -3.97 3.85
N GLY A 12 -3.03 -3.24 3.83
CA GLY A 12 -4.03 -3.35 4.87
C GLY A 12 -5.41 -2.87 4.41
N HIS A 13 -6.39 -3.07 5.29
CA HIS A 13 -7.76 -2.67 5.03
C HIS A 13 -7.91 -1.15 4.97
N ARG A 14 -8.95 -0.72 4.26
CA ARG A 14 -9.28 0.70 4.10
C ARG A 14 -9.64 1.34 5.44
N ARG A 15 -10.25 0.59 6.36
CA ARG A 15 -10.58 1.00 7.72
C ARG A 15 -9.93 0.07 8.74
N VAL A 16 -9.46 0.64 9.83
CA VAL A 16 -8.78 -0.09 10.92
C VAL A 16 -9.46 0.17 12.25
N GLY A 17 -9.41 -0.83 13.15
CA GLY A 17 -9.82 -0.69 14.55
C GLY A 17 -8.64 -0.32 15.47
N GLU A 18 -8.95 0.06 16.70
CA GLU A 18 -7.96 0.32 17.79
C GLU A 18 -6.78 1.19 17.35
N LYS A 19 -7.09 2.33 16.70
CA LYS A 19 -6.12 3.17 16.00
C LYS A 19 -4.92 3.58 16.86
N GLU A 20 -5.13 3.94 18.12
CA GLU A 20 -4.04 4.39 19.00
C GLU A 20 -3.03 3.26 19.27
N THR A 21 -3.52 2.06 19.60
CA THR A 21 -2.68 0.89 19.83
C THR A 21 -1.99 0.45 18.53
N LEU A 22 -2.72 0.47 17.43
CA LEU A 22 -2.19 0.11 16.11
C LEU A 22 -1.09 1.07 15.66
N LYS A 23 -1.26 2.37 15.87
CA LYS A 23 -0.27 3.41 15.54
C LYS A 23 1.07 3.14 16.25
N LEU A 24 1.04 2.89 17.55
CA LEU A 24 2.24 2.56 18.33
C LEU A 24 2.90 1.27 17.83
N ARG A 25 2.10 0.29 17.49
CA ARG A 25 2.59 -1.01 16.98
C ARG A 25 3.23 -0.88 15.61
N ILE A 26 2.63 -0.11 14.70
CA ILE A 26 3.19 0.19 13.37
C ILE A 26 4.54 0.87 13.53
N TYR A 27 4.63 1.91 14.36
CA TYR A 27 5.87 2.63 14.60
C TYR A 27 6.98 1.69 15.11
N SER A 28 6.69 0.90 16.13
CA SER A 28 7.66 -0.05 16.71
C SER A 28 8.12 -1.12 15.70
N VAL A 29 7.20 -1.68 14.92
CA VAL A 29 7.54 -2.67 13.88
C VAL A 29 8.38 -2.03 12.79
N THR A 30 8.03 -0.84 12.32
CA THR A 30 8.76 -0.12 11.27
C THR A 30 10.18 0.20 11.72
N GLU A 31 10.36 0.69 12.95
CA GLU A 31 11.69 0.98 13.49
C GLU A 31 12.57 -0.28 13.59
N LYS A 32 12.01 -1.41 14.01
CA LYS A 32 12.72 -2.70 14.00
C LYS A 32 13.14 -3.13 12.60
N LEU A 33 12.28 -2.92 11.59
CA LEU A 33 12.59 -3.24 10.20
C LEU A 33 13.72 -2.35 9.68
N ILE A 34 13.71 -1.05 10.00
CA ILE A 34 14.80 -0.13 9.64
C ILE A 34 16.12 -0.61 10.26
N ASN A 35 16.12 -0.95 11.53
CA ASN A 35 17.29 -1.46 12.25
C ASN A 35 17.79 -2.81 11.72
N SER A 36 16.94 -3.58 11.03
CA SER A 36 17.31 -4.82 10.35
C SER A 36 17.78 -4.62 8.90
N GLY A 37 17.84 -3.39 8.41
CA GLY A 37 18.35 -3.05 7.07
C GLY A 37 17.30 -2.66 6.05
N MET A 38 16.01 -2.64 6.42
CA MET A 38 14.97 -2.13 5.52
C MET A 38 15.04 -0.61 5.45
N HIS A 39 15.08 -0.05 4.26
CA HIS A 39 15.04 1.40 4.10
C HIS A 39 14.20 1.88 2.90
N VAL A 40 13.63 0.97 2.12
CA VAL A 40 12.69 1.29 1.06
C VAL A 40 11.31 0.78 1.45
N PHE A 41 10.34 1.67 1.53
CA PHE A 41 8.98 1.35 1.95
C PHE A 41 7.99 1.65 0.84
N LEU A 42 7.25 0.61 0.41
CA LEU A 42 6.29 0.69 -0.68
C LEU A 42 4.88 0.90 -0.13
N PHE A 43 4.20 1.87 -0.71
CA PHE A 43 2.83 2.24 -0.39
C PHE A 43 1.93 2.10 -1.61
N GLY A 44 0.70 1.67 -1.37
CA GLY A 44 -0.36 1.71 -2.36
C GLY A 44 -1.22 2.97 -2.25
N ASP A 45 -2.50 2.84 -2.56
CA ASP A 45 -3.47 3.94 -2.41
C ASP A 45 -3.72 4.29 -0.94
N HIS A 46 -4.29 5.46 -0.72
CA HIS A 46 -4.75 5.91 0.58
C HIS A 46 -5.77 4.94 1.19
N SER A 47 -5.45 4.46 2.37
CA SER A 47 -6.32 3.74 3.28
C SER A 47 -5.92 4.12 4.69
N GLU A 48 -6.78 3.92 5.67
CA GLU A 48 -6.40 4.25 7.06
C GLU A 48 -5.12 3.53 7.49
N PHE A 49 -4.95 2.27 7.08
CA PHE A 49 -3.72 1.53 7.40
C PHE A 49 -2.49 2.10 6.68
N ASN A 50 -2.57 2.35 5.37
CA ASN A 50 -1.45 2.91 4.61
C ASN A 50 -1.08 4.31 5.09
N ASP A 51 -2.06 5.15 5.42
CA ASP A 51 -1.83 6.49 5.92
C ASP A 51 -1.09 6.46 7.27
N MET A 52 -1.48 5.56 8.17
CA MET A 52 -0.79 5.36 9.46
C MET A 52 0.64 4.86 9.27
N CYS A 53 0.87 3.93 8.33
CA CYS A 53 2.21 3.46 7.99
C CYS A 53 3.07 4.57 7.38
N TYR A 54 2.49 5.37 6.49
CA TYR A 54 3.16 6.51 5.88
C TYR A 54 3.59 7.56 6.93
N GLU A 55 2.71 7.89 7.87
CA GLU A 55 3.03 8.80 8.98
C GLU A 55 4.20 8.26 9.81
N ALA A 56 4.18 6.99 10.20
CA ALA A 56 5.24 6.36 10.98
C ALA A 56 6.58 6.35 10.23
N VAL A 57 6.60 5.98 8.96
CA VAL A 57 7.81 5.99 8.13
C VAL A 57 8.34 7.42 7.94
N THR A 58 7.44 8.39 7.75
CA THR A 58 7.82 9.80 7.58
C THR A 58 8.44 10.39 8.85
N GLU A 59 7.89 10.07 10.02
CA GLU A 59 8.46 10.46 11.30
C GLU A 59 9.84 9.83 11.50
N LEU A 60 9.96 8.51 11.26
CA LEU A 60 11.22 7.79 11.39
C LEU A 60 12.28 8.28 10.39
N LYS A 61 11.89 8.76 9.22
CA LYS A 61 12.83 9.32 8.23
C LYS A 61 13.61 10.52 8.78
N SER A 62 13.07 11.26 9.74
CA SER A 62 13.78 12.37 10.38
C SER A 62 15.00 11.89 11.20
N PHE A 63 14.98 10.64 11.69
CA PHE A 63 16.07 9.99 12.41
C PHE A 63 16.92 9.08 11.51
N TYR A 64 16.33 8.58 10.43
CA TYR A 64 16.94 7.65 9.46
C TYR A 64 16.84 8.23 8.05
N PRO A 65 17.67 9.22 7.68
CA PRO A 65 17.51 9.99 6.44
C PRO A 65 17.66 9.17 5.15
N GLN A 66 18.19 7.94 5.22
CA GLN A 66 18.31 7.02 4.10
C GLN A 66 16.97 6.39 3.68
N ILE A 67 15.90 6.56 4.45
CA ILE A 67 14.58 6.02 4.12
C ILE A 67 14.05 6.60 2.82
N VAL A 68 13.52 5.73 1.97
CA VAL A 68 12.85 6.05 0.72
C VAL A 68 11.39 5.59 0.78
N ARG A 69 10.46 6.51 0.57
CA ARG A 69 9.01 6.25 0.52
C ARG A 69 8.60 6.21 -0.94
N VAL A 70 8.08 5.07 -1.38
CA VAL A 70 7.75 4.83 -2.79
C VAL A 70 6.25 4.60 -2.94
N LEU A 71 5.60 5.41 -3.77
CA LEU A 71 4.20 5.18 -4.16
C LEU A 71 4.13 4.23 -5.35
N TYR A 72 3.43 3.10 -5.19
CA TYR A 72 3.04 2.22 -6.29
C TYR A 72 1.65 2.60 -6.77
N ARG A 73 1.61 3.21 -7.98
CA ARG A 73 0.38 3.67 -8.59
C ARG A 73 -0.38 2.55 -9.32
N LYS A 74 -1.68 2.75 -9.49
CA LYS A 74 -2.55 1.87 -10.28
C LYS A 74 -3.14 2.55 -11.53
N ASP A 75 -2.83 3.82 -11.72
CA ASP A 75 -3.28 4.63 -12.85
C ASP A 75 -2.41 4.39 -14.12
N TYR A 76 -2.70 5.12 -15.18
CA TYR A 76 -1.97 4.98 -16.42
C TYR A 76 -0.47 5.25 -16.22
N PRO A 77 0.41 4.47 -16.93
CA PRO A 77 1.87 4.63 -16.82
C PRO A 77 2.35 6.02 -17.20
N LYS A 78 1.64 6.69 -18.13
CA LYS A 78 1.94 8.04 -18.60
C LYS A 78 1.10 9.05 -17.82
N ALA A 79 1.47 9.32 -16.58
CA ALA A 79 0.95 10.49 -15.89
C ALA A 79 1.59 11.76 -16.50
N ASP A 80 0.82 12.85 -16.57
CA ASP A 80 1.38 14.14 -16.95
C ASP A 80 2.34 14.69 -15.87
N ALA A 81 3.12 15.70 -16.23
CA ALA A 81 4.12 16.27 -15.34
C ALA A 81 3.50 16.83 -14.03
N TYR A 82 2.29 17.38 -14.11
CA TYR A 82 1.59 17.92 -12.93
C TYR A 82 1.21 16.80 -11.95
N THR A 83 0.63 15.73 -12.45
CA THR A 83 0.25 14.56 -11.65
C THR A 83 1.47 13.90 -11.02
N LEU A 84 2.58 13.76 -11.77
CA LEU A 84 3.82 13.24 -11.22
C LEU A 84 4.39 14.13 -10.13
N GLN A 85 4.39 15.44 -10.33
CA GLN A 85 4.86 16.39 -9.31
C GLN A 85 4.02 16.29 -8.03
N PHE A 86 2.69 16.19 -8.16
CA PHE A 86 1.81 16.01 -7.01
C PHE A 86 2.18 14.78 -6.17
N TYR A 87 2.50 13.65 -6.81
CA TYR A 87 2.95 12.45 -6.08
C TYR A 87 4.34 12.63 -5.46
N LEU A 88 5.27 13.30 -6.16
CA LEU A 88 6.64 13.51 -5.69
C LEU A 88 6.75 14.60 -4.60
N ASP A 89 5.72 15.42 -4.42
CA ASP A 89 5.62 16.33 -3.27
C ASP A 89 5.39 15.58 -1.96
N GLU A 90 4.77 14.39 -2.04
CA GLU A 90 4.45 13.54 -0.89
C GLU A 90 5.44 12.38 -0.73
N PHE A 91 5.78 11.71 -1.83
CA PHE A 91 6.66 10.54 -1.84
C PHE A 91 8.03 10.85 -2.45
N ASP A 92 9.03 10.08 -2.06
CA ASP A 92 10.39 10.24 -2.59
C ASP A 92 10.53 9.63 -3.99
N ASP A 93 9.66 8.68 -4.36
CA ASP A 93 9.59 8.07 -5.69
C ASP A 93 8.17 7.59 -5.99
N CYS A 94 7.89 7.38 -7.28
CA CYS A 94 6.56 7.03 -7.76
C CYS A 94 6.67 6.06 -8.94
N ILE A 95 6.14 4.85 -8.76
CA ILE A 95 6.23 3.76 -9.73
C ILE A 95 4.83 3.32 -10.18
N CYS A 96 4.62 3.17 -11.49
CA CYS A 96 3.47 2.47 -12.03
C CYS A 96 3.95 1.14 -12.62
N PRO A 97 3.67 -0.01 -11.99
CA PRO A 97 4.11 -1.30 -12.51
C PRO A 97 3.51 -1.59 -13.89
N ASP A 98 4.25 -2.31 -14.72
CA ASP A 98 3.81 -2.70 -16.05
C ASP A 98 2.49 -3.47 -16.01
N GLY A 99 1.56 -3.10 -16.87
CA GLY A 99 0.25 -3.74 -16.99
C GLY A 99 -0.80 -3.35 -15.94
N VAL A 100 -0.41 -2.75 -14.83
CA VAL A 100 -1.36 -2.38 -13.76
C VAL A 100 -2.36 -1.35 -14.23
N GLY A 101 -1.94 -0.30 -14.93
CA GLY A 101 -2.80 0.76 -15.44
C GLY A 101 -3.85 0.28 -16.47
N TYR A 102 -3.66 -0.88 -17.05
CA TYR A 102 -4.58 -1.49 -18.02
C TYR A 102 -5.42 -2.62 -17.44
N ALA A 103 -5.24 -2.97 -16.18
CA ALA A 103 -5.94 -4.08 -15.52
C ALA A 103 -7.40 -3.78 -15.14
N GLY A 104 -7.86 -2.55 -15.30
CA GLY A 104 -9.22 -2.13 -14.97
C GLY A 104 -9.55 -2.36 -13.49
N VAL A 105 -10.61 -3.10 -13.20
CA VAL A 105 -11.03 -3.41 -11.81
C VAL A 105 -10.04 -4.28 -11.05
N ALA A 106 -9.15 -4.98 -11.73
CA ALA A 106 -8.09 -5.79 -11.14
C ALA A 106 -6.82 -4.98 -10.78
N ALA A 107 -6.77 -3.69 -11.12
CA ALA A 107 -5.57 -2.86 -10.93
C ALA A 107 -5.05 -2.86 -9.49
N TYR A 108 -5.92 -2.88 -8.50
CA TYR A 108 -5.52 -2.98 -7.09
C TYR A 108 -4.81 -4.29 -6.76
N VAL A 109 -5.33 -5.39 -7.29
CA VAL A 109 -4.78 -6.73 -7.07
C VAL A 109 -3.40 -6.84 -7.71
N GLU A 110 -3.28 -6.41 -8.96
CA GLU A 110 -2.03 -6.46 -9.71
C GLU A 110 -0.96 -5.54 -9.10
N ARG A 111 -1.34 -4.34 -8.65
CA ARG A 111 -0.43 -3.44 -7.94
C ARG A 111 0.08 -4.08 -6.63
N ASN A 112 -0.81 -4.65 -5.82
CA ASN A 112 -0.42 -5.29 -4.57
C ASN A 112 0.51 -6.48 -4.82
N ARG A 113 0.25 -7.28 -5.86
CA ARG A 113 1.15 -8.37 -6.28
C ARG A 113 2.52 -7.85 -6.69
N ALA A 114 2.58 -6.75 -7.44
CA ALA A 114 3.84 -6.11 -7.81
C ALA A 114 4.63 -5.62 -6.59
N MET A 115 3.96 -5.00 -5.62
CA MET A 115 4.58 -4.59 -4.36
C MET A 115 5.17 -5.79 -3.59
N ILE A 116 4.41 -6.86 -3.45
CA ILE A 116 4.86 -8.10 -2.78
C ILE A 116 6.06 -8.69 -3.51
N ALA A 117 6.00 -8.79 -4.84
CA ALA A 117 7.08 -9.36 -5.64
C ALA A 117 8.41 -8.58 -5.50
N GLN A 118 8.34 -7.28 -5.26
CA GLN A 118 9.51 -6.40 -5.08
C GLN A 118 9.98 -6.27 -3.63
N SER A 119 9.29 -6.88 -2.68
CA SER A 119 9.59 -6.76 -1.24
C SER A 119 10.15 -8.07 -0.70
N SER A 120 11.09 -7.98 0.25
CA SER A 120 11.53 -9.12 1.06
C SER A 120 10.66 -9.28 2.31
N VAL A 121 10.02 -8.19 2.75
CA VAL A 121 9.10 -8.16 3.90
C VAL A 121 7.79 -7.52 3.49
N CYS A 122 6.68 -8.14 3.91
CA CYS A 122 5.34 -7.58 3.73
C CYS A 122 4.66 -7.45 5.10
N VAL A 123 4.24 -6.25 5.43
CA VAL A 123 3.48 -5.97 6.66
C VAL A 123 2.00 -5.85 6.32
N PHE A 124 1.20 -6.76 6.86
CA PHE A 124 -0.24 -6.79 6.64
C PHE A 124 -1.02 -6.35 7.86
N TYR A 125 -2.05 -5.54 7.66
CA TYR A 125 -3.18 -5.44 8.55
C TYR A 125 -4.35 -6.22 7.94
N TYR A 126 -4.57 -7.44 8.42
CA TYR A 126 -5.59 -8.33 7.92
C TYR A 126 -6.53 -8.74 9.05
N ASP A 127 -7.74 -8.18 9.03
CA ASP A 127 -8.84 -8.54 9.92
C ASP A 127 -9.70 -9.61 9.23
N THR A 128 -9.74 -10.81 9.80
CA THR A 128 -10.50 -11.95 9.25
C THR A 128 -12.00 -11.72 9.28
N ASP A 129 -12.49 -10.82 10.14
CA ASP A 129 -13.91 -10.46 10.25
C ASP A 129 -14.32 -9.32 9.30
N TYR A 130 -13.33 -8.69 8.62
CA TYR A 130 -13.61 -7.64 7.66
C TYR A 130 -14.42 -8.16 6.47
N ARG A 131 -15.53 -7.48 6.18
CA ARG A 131 -16.41 -7.80 5.04
C ARG A 131 -16.32 -6.72 3.98
N ALA A 132 -15.75 -7.07 2.84
CA ALA A 132 -15.73 -6.21 1.67
C ALA A 132 -17.03 -6.38 0.88
N ILE A 133 -17.64 -5.25 0.50
CA ILE A 133 -18.90 -5.23 -0.25
C ILE A 133 -18.67 -4.52 -1.59
N SER A 134 -18.97 -5.23 -2.67
CA SER A 134 -19.06 -4.67 -4.01
C SER A 134 -20.47 -4.16 -4.27
N ARG A 135 -20.59 -2.96 -4.84
CA ARG A 135 -21.85 -2.36 -5.27
C ARG A 135 -21.87 -2.26 -6.80
N ARG A 136 -22.94 -2.74 -7.40
CA ARG A 136 -23.12 -2.66 -8.85
C ARG A 136 -24.51 -2.09 -9.17
N TYR A 137 -24.54 -1.13 -10.10
CA TYR A 137 -25.77 -0.60 -10.63
C TYR A 137 -26.22 -1.45 -11.81
N VAL A 138 -27.40 -2.04 -11.70
CA VAL A 138 -28.03 -2.81 -12.79
C VAL A 138 -29.50 -2.38 -12.91
N LYS A 139 -29.88 -1.86 -14.07
CA LYS A 139 -31.28 -1.43 -14.37
C LYS A 139 -31.88 -0.58 -13.24
N ASN A 140 -31.21 0.49 -12.83
CA ASN A 140 -31.60 1.43 -11.77
C ASN A 140 -31.73 0.80 -10.36
N ARG A 141 -31.18 -0.39 -10.14
CA ARG A 141 -31.11 -1.02 -8.82
C ARG A 141 -29.64 -1.16 -8.39
N ILE A 142 -29.41 -1.01 -7.08
CA ILE A 142 -28.12 -1.29 -6.48
C ILE A 142 -28.14 -2.76 -6.06
N ILE A 143 -27.21 -3.55 -6.63
CA ILE A 143 -26.97 -4.92 -6.19
C ILE A 143 -25.69 -4.89 -5.36
N THR A 144 -25.76 -5.39 -4.13
CA THR A 144 -24.61 -5.57 -3.24
C THR A 144 -24.21 -7.04 -3.18
N ARG A 145 -22.92 -7.29 -3.22
CA ARG A 145 -22.35 -8.64 -3.10
C ARG A 145 -21.13 -8.58 -2.17
N GLU A 146 -21.07 -9.53 -1.24
CA GLU A 146 -19.83 -9.76 -0.47
C GLU A 146 -18.74 -10.28 -1.39
N THR A 147 -17.53 -9.71 -1.27
CA THR A 147 -16.36 -10.07 -2.07
C THR A 147 -15.15 -10.24 -1.17
N LYS A 148 -14.11 -10.91 -1.67
CA LYS A 148 -12.79 -10.89 -1.01
C LYS A 148 -12.23 -9.48 -1.05
N SER A 149 -11.73 -8.98 0.08
CA SER A 149 -11.03 -7.69 0.13
C SER A 149 -9.72 -7.76 -0.65
N GLY A 150 -9.23 -6.61 -1.11
CA GLY A 150 -7.91 -6.51 -1.74
C GLY A 150 -6.79 -6.96 -0.81
N THR A 151 -6.92 -6.71 0.49
CA THR A 151 -5.98 -7.18 1.53
C THR A 151 -5.98 -8.70 1.63
N LYS A 152 -7.15 -9.35 1.63
CA LYS A 152 -7.23 -10.81 1.66
C LYS A 152 -6.58 -11.43 0.43
N LEU A 153 -6.85 -10.90 -0.76
CA LEU A 153 -6.25 -11.39 -2.01
C LEU A 153 -4.72 -11.22 -2.00
N ALA A 154 -4.22 -10.12 -1.47
CA ALA A 154 -2.79 -9.88 -1.33
C ALA A 154 -2.15 -10.83 -0.30
N TYR A 155 -2.80 -11.03 0.84
CA TYR A 155 -2.34 -11.94 1.88
C TYR A 155 -2.29 -13.39 1.39
N ASP A 156 -3.31 -13.84 0.66
CA ASP A 156 -3.36 -15.20 0.08
C ASP A 156 -2.28 -15.40 -1.01
N PHE A 157 -1.81 -14.30 -1.64
CA PHE A 157 -0.76 -14.33 -2.68
C PHE A 157 0.66 -14.36 -2.09
N ALA A 158 0.88 -13.68 -0.96
CA ALA A 158 2.20 -13.56 -0.32
C ALA A 158 2.66 -14.88 0.28
#